data_157ba43bb7c375d8eb706c7be018e4bc
#
_entry.id   157ba43bb7c375d8eb706c7be018e4bc
#
_cell.length_a   1.000
_cell.length_b   1.000
_cell.length_c   1.000
_cell.angle_alpha   90.00
_cell.angle_beta   90.00
_cell.angle_gamma   90.00
#
_symmetry.space_group_name_H-M   'P 1'
#
loop_
_entity.id
_entity.type
_entity.pdbx_description
1 polymer ?
#
loop_
_entity_poly.entity_id
_entity_poly.type
_entity_poly.pdbx_seq_one_letter_code
_entity_poly.pdbx_strand_id
1 'polypeptide(L)'
;KHGFFPAVNDISFEIEEGEIVGFLGPNGAGKSTTMNMITGFIEPTSGKIIVDGYNISKKPKKAKRQIGYMPEGVPLYTDLTVKEFVTYMAELKGVPKKERKEKVEKALEDTGLIDVKNKLTRNLSRGYKQRVSMAGALVSNPKVIILDEPTVGLDPKQVTEIRALIKNLGKEHTVILSSHILSEVSQICNRVIIINKGKII
;
A
#
# COMPACT_ATOMS: atom_id res chain seq x y z
N LYS A 1 -14.92 8.60 -13.11
CA LYS A 1 -16.17 9.34 -12.81
C LYS A 1 -17.14 8.40 -12.11
N HIS A 2 -17.76 8.85 -11.02
CA HIS A 2 -18.93 8.21 -10.44
C HIS A 2 -20.16 9.03 -10.86
N GLY A 3 -20.91 8.55 -11.86
CA GLY A 3 -22.01 9.31 -12.46
C GLY A 3 -21.52 10.58 -13.17
N PHE A 4 -22.23 11.70 -12.95
CA PHE A 4 -21.92 12.99 -13.60
C PHE A 4 -20.75 13.76 -12.96
N PHE A 5 -20.28 13.37 -11.77
CA PHE A 5 -19.23 14.10 -11.07
C PHE A 5 -17.88 13.38 -11.14
N PRO A 6 -16.76 14.12 -11.37
CA PRO A 6 -15.43 13.55 -11.31
C PRO A 6 -15.08 13.19 -9.85
N ALA A 7 -14.64 11.95 -9.60
CA ALA A 7 -14.21 11.54 -8.27
C ALA A 7 -12.85 12.18 -7.89
N VAL A 8 -12.02 12.47 -8.89
CA VAL A 8 -10.77 13.24 -8.78
C VAL A 8 -10.76 14.23 -9.94
N ASN A 9 -10.45 15.49 -9.66
CA ASN A 9 -10.57 16.58 -10.61
C ASN A 9 -9.32 17.44 -10.63
N ASP A 10 -8.50 17.27 -11.67
CA ASP A 10 -7.33 18.09 -11.99
C ASP A 10 -6.36 18.24 -10.82
N ILE A 11 -5.83 17.11 -10.32
CA ILE A 11 -4.80 17.10 -9.28
C ILE A 11 -3.44 16.83 -9.90
N SER A 12 -2.41 17.53 -9.40
CA SER A 12 -1.02 17.29 -9.76
C SER A 12 -0.16 17.33 -8.49
N PHE A 13 0.72 16.36 -8.34
CA PHE A 13 1.69 16.29 -7.25
C PHE A 13 2.87 15.40 -7.63
N GLU A 14 3.97 15.59 -6.93
CA GLU A 14 5.18 14.80 -7.06
C GLU A 14 5.58 14.26 -5.67
N ILE A 15 6.21 13.11 -5.63
CA ILE A 15 6.71 12.47 -4.42
C ILE A 15 8.15 12.05 -4.70
N GLU A 16 9.07 12.50 -3.83
CA GLU A 16 10.49 12.21 -3.94
C GLU A 16 10.80 10.77 -3.45
N GLU A 17 11.90 10.21 -3.94
CA GLU A 17 12.38 8.90 -3.49
C GLU A 17 12.71 8.96 -1.99
N GLY A 18 12.20 7.97 -1.23
CA GLY A 18 12.41 7.88 0.23
C GLY A 18 11.46 8.73 1.08
N GLU A 19 10.53 9.49 0.48
CA GLU A 19 9.50 10.18 1.26
C GLU A 19 8.44 9.21 1.81
N ILE A 20 7.94 9.54 3.00
CA ILE A 20 6.68 8.99 3.51
C ILE A 20 5.62 10.08 3.39
N VAL A 21 4.68 9.92 2.46
CA VAL A 21 3.64 10.91 2.16
C VAL A 21 2.27 10.42 2.61
N GLY A 22 1.60 11.24 3.42
CA GLY A 22 0.21 11.02 3.83
C GLY A 22 -0.76 11.65 2.84
N PHE A 23 -1.74 10.88 2.37
CA PHE A 23 -2.85 11.37 1.56
C PHE A 23 -4.09 11.48 2.43
N LEU A 24 -4.34 12.69 2.95
CA LEU A 24 -5.35 12.97 3.96
C LEU A 24 -6.63 13.52 3.34
N GLY A 25 -7.78 13.07 3.82
CA GLY A 25 -9.07 13.62 3.43
C GLY A 25 -10.25 12.82 3.98
N PRO A 26 -11.45 13.40 4.02
CA PRO A 26 -12.66 12.70 4.49
C PRO A 26 -13.03 11.52 3.57
N ASN A 27 -13.96 10.70 4.04
CA ASN A 27 -14.51 9.63 3.20
C ASN A 27 -15.19 10.24 1.97
N GLY A 28 -14.97 9.62 0.80
CA GLY A 28 -15.47 10.14 -0.48
C GLY A 28 -14.66 11.31 -1.07
N ALA A 29 -13.56 11.75 -0.45
CA ALA A 29 -12.72 12.84 -0.96
C ALA A 29 -11.96 12.51 -2.26
N GLY A 30 -11.83 11.22 -2.62
CA GLY A 30 -11.10 10.78 -3.81
C GLY A 30 -9.78 10.01 -3.49
N LYS A 31 -9.46 9.75 -2.22
CA LYS A 31 -8.23 9.06 -1.79
C LYS A 31 -8.04 7.70 -2.47
N SER A 32 -8.93 6.75 -2.22
CA SER A 32 -8.82 5.39 -2.79
C SER A 32 -8.95 5.39 -4.32
N THR A 33 -9.71 6.33 -4.90
CA THR A 33 -9.75 6.52 -6.36
C THR A 33 -8.36 6.92 -6.89
N THR A 34 -7.68 7.84 -6.21
CA THR A 34 -6.32 8.25 -6.57
C THR A 34 -5.34 7.09 -6.43
N MET A 35 -5.39 6.34 -5.32
CA MET A 35 -4.55 5.14 -5.12
C MET A 35 -4.79 4.10 -6.21
N ASN A 36 -6.04 3.85 -6.59
CA ASN A 36 -6.42 2.93 -7.66
C ASN A 36 -5.91 3.39 -9.04
N MET A 37 -5.84 4.70 -9.29
CA MET A 37 -5.24 5.24 -10.51
C MET A 37 -3.71 5.06 -10.51
N ILE A 38 -3.03 5.36 -9.39
CA ILE A 38 -1.57 5.21 -9.26
C ILE A 38 -1.16 3.74 -9.40
N THR A 39 -1.95 2.81 -8.86
CA THR A 39 -1.69 1.36 -9.00
C THR A 39 -2.07 0.79 -10.36
N GLY A 40 -2.73 1.60 -11.21
CA GLY A 40 -3.22 1.20 -12.52
C GLY A 40 -4.36 0.19 -12.45
N PHE A 41 -5.12 0.17 -11.35
CA PHE A 41 -6.36 -0.58 -11.23
C PHE A 41 -7.48 0.06 -12.07
N ILE A 42 -7.53 1.40 -12.07
CA ILE A 42 -8.38 2.18 -12.96
C ILE A 42 -7.53 3.16 -13.78
N GLU A 43 -7.92 3.45 -15.00
CA GLU A 43 -7.25 4.42 -15.84
C GLU A 43 -7.79 5.83 -15.61
N PRO A 44 -6.95 6.87 -15.48
CA PRO A 44 -7.41 8.25 -15.41
C PRO A 44 -8.09 8.66 -16.74
N THR A 45 -9.15 9.45 -16.66
CA THR A 45 -9.86 9.97 -17.84
C THR A 45 -8.96 10.88 -18.68
N SER A 46 -8.04 11.61 -18.03
CA SER A 46 -7.04 12.48 -18.65
C SER A 46 -5.81 12.63 -17.73
N GLY A 47 -4.75 13.20 -18.23
CA GLY A 47 -3.50 13.37 -17.50
C GLY A 47 -2.55 12.18 -17.63
N LYS A 48 -1.56 12.11 -16.76
CA LYS A 48 -0.53 11.06 -16.76
C LYS A 48 -0.12 10.71 -15.34
N ILE A 49 0.24 9.46 -15.12
CA ILE A 49 0.82 8.97 -13.88
C ILE A 49 2.15 8.31 -14.23
N ILE A 50 3.21 8.73 -13.54
CA ILE A 50 4.57 8.19 -13.72
C ILE A 50 5.01 7.64 -12.37
N VAL A 51 5.47 6.40 -12.37
CA VAL A 51 6.03 5.72 -11.20
C VAL A 51 7.40 5.19 -11.56
N ASP A 52 8.43 5.62 -10.84
CA ASP A 52 9.83 5.26 -11.09
C ASP A 52 10.21 5.40 -12.59
N GLY A 53 9.84 6.55 -13.20
CA GLY A 53 10.11 6.86 -14.60
C GLY A 53 9.22 6.11 -15.61
N TYR A 54 8.29 5.25 -15.16
CA TYR A 54 7.38 4.52 -16.04
C TYR A 54 5.97 5.10 -16.02
N ASN A 55 5.47 5.53 -17.18
CA ASN A 55 4.08 5.93 -17.33
C ASN A 55 3.18 4.69 -17.21
N ILE A 56 2.19 4.74 -16.28
CA ILE A 56 1.35 3.59 -15.95
C ILE A 56 0.47 3.12 -17.11
N SER A 57 -0.03 4.04 -17.95
CA SER A 57 -0.86 3.71 -19.12
C SER A 57 -0.02 3.18 -20.29
N LYS A 58 1.21 3.69 -20.48
CA LYS A 58 2.07 3.31 -21.60
C LYS A 58 2.93 2.07 -21.32
N LYS A 59 3.37 1.89 -20.06
CA LYS A 59 4.27 0.79 -19.63
C LYS A 59 3.74 0.13 -18.36
N PRO A 60 2.48 -0.38 -18.33
CA PRO A 60 1.82 -0.82 -17.10
C PRO A 60 2.57 -1.93 -16.38
N LYS A 61 3.11 -2.93 -17.07
CA LYS A 61 3.88 -4.03 -16.45
C LYS A 61 5.14 -3.53 -15.73
N LYS A 62 5.84 -2.54 -16.31
CA LYS A 62 7.06 -1.98 -15.70
C LYS A 62 6.70 -1.14 -14.49
N ALA A 63 5.73 -0.23 -14.61
CA ALA A 63 5.26 0.60 -13.51
C ALA A 63 4.71 -0.24 -12.33
N LYS A 64 3.83 -1.21 -12.61
CA LYS A 64 3.24 -2.09 -11.56
C LYS A 64 4.28 -2.94 -10.83
N ARG A 65 5.40 -3.28 -11.44
CA ARG A 65 6.51 -3.97 -10.77
C ARG A 65 7.20 -3.11 -9.70
N GLN A 66 7.15 -1.79 -9.85
CA GLN A 66 7.71 -0.84 -8.88
C GLN A 66 6.79 -0.60 -7.69
N ILE A 67 5.54 -1.10 -7.73
CA ILE A 67 4.52 -0.80 -6.74
C ILE A 67 4.19 -2.02 -5.90
N GLY A 68 4.28 -1.87 -4.57
CA GLY A 68 3.61 -2.72 -3.59
C GLY A 68 2.32 -2.04 -3.16
N TYR A 69 1.19 -2.74 -3.21
CA TYR A 69 -0.11 -2.17 -2.88
C TYR A 69 -0.84 -2.99 -1.82
N MET A 70 -1.27 -2.32 -0.78
CA MET A 70 -2.18 -2.84 0.23
C MET A 70 -3.49 -2.05 0.14
N PRO A 71 -4.58 -2.65 -0.36
CA PRO A 71 -5.89 -2.00 -0.44
C PRO A 71 -6.55 -1.91 0.93
N GLU A 72 -7.51 -0.98 1.07
CA GLU A 72 -8.46 -0.99 2.18
C GLU A 72 -9.25 -2.31 2.16
N GLY A 73 -9.40 -2.95 3.33
CA GLY A 73 -10.08 -4.24 3.41
C GLY A 73 -9.23 -5.37 2.79
N VAL A 74 -8.41 -5.96 3.61
CA VAL A 74 -7.39 -6.96 3.24
C VAL A 74 -8.01 -8.22 2.64
N PRO A 75 -7.92 -8.46 1.33
CA PRO A 75 -8.42 -9.68 0.70
C PRO A 75 -7.42 -10.83 0.90
N LEU A 76 -7.41 -11.44 2.09
CA LEU A 76 -6.59 -12.62 2.34
C LEU A 76 -7.31 -13.90 1.92
N TYR A 77 -6.55 -14.83 1.36
CA TYR A 77 -7.03 -16.20 1.15
C TYR A 77 -7.05 -16.94 2.49
N THR A 78 -8.24 -17.13 3.03
CA THR A 78 -8.48 -17.60 4.40
C THR A 78 -7.95 -19.01 4.69
N ASP A 79 -7.81 -19.83 3.66
CA ASP A 79 -7.37 -21.23 3.74
C ASP A 79 -5.85 -21.40 3.55
N LEU A 80 -5.14 -20.32 3.28
CA LEU A 80 -3.69 -20.31 3.21
C LEU A 80 -3.08 -19.96 4.57
N THR A 81 -1.93 -20.55 4.88
CA THR A 81 -1.06 -20.06 5.93
C THR A 81 -0.46 -18.71 5.52
N VAL A 82 0.05 -17.96 6.50
CA VAL A 82 0.74 -16.69 6.25
C VAL A 82 1.87 -16.84 5.21
N LYS A 83 2.70 -17.88 5.39
CA LYS A 83 3.82 -18.16 4.48
C LYS A 83 3.34 -18.52 3.08
N GLU A 84 2.32 -19.36 2.95
CA GLU A 84 1.73 -19.72 1.65
C GLU A 84 1.16 -18.50 0.95
N PHE A 85 0.44 -17.62 1.67
CA PHE A 85 -0.10 -16.38 1.12
C PHE A 85 1.02 -15.47 0.59
N VAL A 86 2.06 -15.22 1.37
CA VAL A 86 3.17 -14.34 0.95
C VAL A 86 3.95 -14.97 -0.22
N THR A 87 4.11 -16.32 -0.23
CA THR A 87 4.71 -17.04 -1.35
C THR A 87 3.88 -16.90 -2.62
N TYR A 88 2.56 -17.03 -2.51
CA TYR A 88 1.65 -16.83 -3.63
C TYR A 88 1.73 -15.39 -4.18
N MET A 89 1.78 -14.40 -3.30
CA MET A 89 1.98 -13.01 -3.72
C MET A 89 3.32 -12.79 -4.43
N ALA A 90 4.39 -13.45 -3.98
CA ALA A 90 5.69 -13.42 -4.66
C ALA A 90 5.60 -13.99 -6.09
N GLU A 91 4.83 -15.06 -6.28
CA GLU A 91 4.58 -15.65 -7.60
C GLU A 91 3.83 -14.69 -8.52
N LEU A 92 2.72 -14.13 -8.04
CA LEU A 92 1.92 -13.17 -8.79
C LEU A 92 2.71 -11.91 -9.19
N LYS A 93 3.61 -11.45 -8.31
CA LYS A 93 4.51 -10.32 -8.56
C LYS A 93 5.67 -10.67 -9.50
N GLY A 94 5.81 -11.94 -9.91
CA GLY A 94 6.85 -12.41 -10.82
C GLY A 94 8.24 -12.50 -10.20
N VAL A 95 8.32 -12.71 -8.87
CA VAL A 95 9.59 -12.97 -8.19
C VAL A 95 10.18 -14.30 -8.71
N PRO A 96 11.45 -14.32 -9.19
CA PRO A 96 12.07 -15.53 -9.69
C PRO A 96 12.07 -16.67 -8.65
N LYS A 97 11.78 -17.89 -9.08
CA LYS A 97 11.64 -19.05 -8.17
C LYS A 97 12.85 -19.22 -7.22
N LYS A 98 14.04 -18.95 -7.72
CA LYS A 98 15.30 -19.06 -6.94
C LYS A 98 15.40 -18.03 -5.80
N GLU A 99 14.71 -16.88 -5.92
CA GLU A 99 14.77 -15.77 -4.96
C GLU A 99 13.58 -15.77 -3.98
N ARG A 100 12.50 -16.52 -4.29
CA ARG A 100 11.24 -16.47 -3.55
C ARG A 100 11.40 -16.79 -2.07
N LYS A 101 12.17 -17.84 -1.76
CA LYS A 101 12.34 -18.28 -0.37
C LYS A 101 12.95 -17.17 0.48
N GLU A 102 14.01 -16.53 0.00
CA GLU A 102 14.70 -15.43 0.68
C GLU A 102 13.79 -14.20 0.81
N LYS A 103 13.15 -13.77 -0.28
CA LYS A 103 12.27 -12.60 -0.27
C LYS A 103 11.02 -12.80 0.59
N VAL A 104 10.46 -14.00 0.63
CA VAL A 104 9.34 -14.34 1.52
C VAL A 104 9.77 -14.26 2.98
N GLU A 105 10.91 -14.88 3.34
CA GLU A 105 11.42 -14.84 4.71
C GLU A 105 11.71 -13.39 5.14
N LYS A 106 12.39 -12.59 4.28
CA LYS A 106 12.62 -11.16 4.56
C LYS A 106 11.30 -10.39 4.75
N ALA A 107 10.31 -10.56 3.88
CA ALA A 107 9.03 -9.88 4.03
C ALA A 107 8.30 -10.26 5.33
N LEU A 108 8.40 -11.52 5.77
CA LEU A 108 7.85 -11.98 7.04
C LEU A 108 8.59 -11.39 8.24
N GLU A 109 9.92 -11.26 8.17
CA GLU A 109 10.74 -10.61 9.20
C GLU A 109 10.40 -9.12 9.29
N ASP A 110 10.45 -8.41 8.19
CA ASP A 110 10.20 -6.96 8.11
C ASP A 110 8.81 -6.59 8.64
N THR A 111 7.83 -7.50 8.56
CA THR A 111 6.46 -7.29 9.04
C THR A 111 6.14 -7.94 10.39
N GLY A 112 7.13 -8.60 11.03
CA GLY A 112 6.97 -9.24 12.33
C GLY A 112 5.99 -10.42 12.33
N LEU A 113 6.10 -11.30 11.31
CA LEU A 113 5.20 -12.44 11.08
C LEU A 113 5.85 -13.81 11.26
N ILE A 114 7.13 -13.86 11.62
CA ILE A 114 7.88 -15.13 11.72
C ILE A 114 7.21 -16.14 12.66
N ASP A 115 6.76 -15.69 13.84
CA ASP A 115 6.16 -16.56 14.86
C ASP A 115 4.79 -17.12 14.46
N VAL A 116 4.15 -16.49 13.47
CA VAL A 116 2.81 -16.88 13.00
C VAL A 116 2.79 -17.39 11.56
N LYS A 117 3.94 -17.54 10.91
CA LYS A 117 4.05 -17.87 9.48
C LYS A 117 3.35 -19.16 9.07
N ASN A 118 3.19 -20.10 9.99
CA ASN A 118 2.52 -21.39 9.74
C ASN A 118 1.04 -21.40 10.16
N LYS A 119 0.51 -20.28 10.71
CA LYS A 119 -0.91 -20.17 11.05
C LYS A 119 -1.74 -19.85 9.82
N LEU A 120 -2.96 -20.38 9.77
CA LEU A 120 -3.94 -20.00 8.74
C LEU A 120 -4.32 -18.52 8.90
N THR A 121 -4.45 -17.81 7.78
CA THR A 121 -4.76 -16.37 7.79
C THR A 121 -6.13 -16.07 8.41
N ARG A 122 -7.11 -16.99 8.33
CA ARG A 122 -8.41 -16.87 9.01
C ARG A 122 -8.30 -16.76 10.52
N ASN A 123 -7.29 -17.40 11.13
CA ASN A 123 -7.11 -17.48 12.57
C ASN A 123 -6.33 -16.30 13.17
N LEU A 124 -6.05 -15.28 12.37
CA LEU A 124 -5.28 -14.11 12.78
C LEU A 124 -6.18 -12.97 13.27
N SER A 125 -5.69 -12.18 14.23
CA SER A 125 -6.29 -10.90 14.58
C SER A 125 -6.24 -9.92 13.40
N ARG A 126 -7.03 -8.85 13.46
CA ARG A 126 -7.08 -7.83 12.41
C ARG A 126 -5.71 -7.19 12.15
N GLY A 127 -4.96 -6.86 13.20
CA GLY A 127 -3.61 -6.31 13.09
C GLY A 127 -2.63 -7.26 12.40
N TYR A 128 -2.68 -8.54 12.74
CA TYR A 128 -1.87 -9.54 12.01
C TYR A 128 -2.29 -9.68 10.54
N LYS A 129 -3.58 -9.62 10.24
CA LYS A 129 -4.08 -9.63 8.85
C LYS A 129 -3.55 -8.43 8.05
N GLN A 130 -3.50 -7.23 8.65
CA GLN A 130 -2.88 -6.05 8.05
C GLN A 130 -1.39 -6.27 7.75
N ARG A 131 -0.63 -6.82 8.70
CA ARG A 131 0.78 -7.15 8.50
C ARG A 131 1.00 -8.18 7.39
N VAL A 132 0.12 -9.19 7.26
CA VAL A 132 0.17 -10.18 6.17
C VAL A 132 -0.06 -9.52 4.82
N SER A 133 -1.00 -8.58 4.71
CA SER A 133 -1.21 -7.81 3.49
C SER A 133 0.00 -6.95 3.14
N MET A 134 0.60 -6.29 4.14
CA MET A 134 1.84 -5.54 3.95
C MET A 134 2.98 -6.45 3.47
N ALA A 135 3.16 -7.64 4.05
CA ALA A 135 4.17 -8.61 3.60
C ALA A 135 3.96 -8.99 2.13
N GLY A 136 2.72 -9.24 1.73
CA GLY A 136 2.36 -9.49 0.33
C GLY A 136 2.66 -8.32 -0.61
N ALA A 137 2.51 -7.08 -0.14
CA ALA A 137 2.89 -5.89 -0.90
C ALA A 137 4.41 -5.75 -1.04
N LEU A 138 5.17 -6.10 0.01
CA LEU A 138 6.63 -5.94 0.13
C LEU A 138 7.44 -7.02 -0.58
N VAL A 139 6.90 -8.23 -0.73
CA VAL A 139 7.66 -9.44 -1.11
C VAL A 139 8.44 -9.31 -2.43
N SER A 140 8.04 -8.42 -3.33
CA SER A 140 8.76 -8.13 -4.57
C SER A 140 9.86 -7.07 -4.42
N ASN A 141 10.06 -6.53 -3.23
CA ASN A 141 10.95 -5.40 -2.96
C ASN A 141 10.65 -4.18 -3.88
N PRO A 142 9.43 -3.62 -3.83
CA PRO A 142 9.02 -2.53 -4.73
C PRO A 142 9.70 -1.21 -4.34
N LYS A 143 9.85 -0.28 -5.30
CA LYS A 143 10.34 1.08 -5.02
C LYS A 143 9.32 1.92 -4.25
N VAL A 144 8.04 1.74 -4.55
CA VAL A 144 6.94 2.50 -3.98
C VAL A 144 5.96 1.57 -3.28
N ILE A 145 5.61 1.87 -2.05
CA ILE A 145 4.61 1.13 -1.26
C ILE A 145 3.40 2.05 -1.10
N ILE A 146 2.23 1.54 -1.45
CA ILE A 146 0.95 2.24 -1.31
C ILE A 146 0.11 1.49 -0.28
N LEU A 147 -0.31 2.19 0.77
CA LEU A 147 -1.10 1.65 1.88
C LEU A 147 -2.42 2.42 1.97
N ASP A 148 -3.53 1.77 1.64
CA ASP A 148 -4.85 2.41 1.71
C ASP A 148 -5.48 2.12 3.07
N GLU A 149 -5.63 3.17 3.91
CA GLU A 149 -6.18 3.14 5.28
C GLU A 149 -5.55 2.03 6.17
N PRO A 150 -4.22 1.98 6.36
CA PRO A 150 -3.52 0.85 6.96
C PRO A 150 -3.85 0.62 8.45
N THR A 151 -4.42 1.59 9.13
CA THR A 151 -4.72 1.57 10.57
C THR A 151 -6.20 1.43 10.89
N VAL A 152 -7.07 1.43 9.88
CA VAL A 152 -8.53 1.37 10.08
C VAL A 152 -8.96 0.13 10.85
N GLY A 153 -9.70 0.38 11.96
CA GLY A 153 -10.30 -0.65 12.79
C GLY A 153 -9.31 -1.46 13.62
N LEU A 154 -8.13 -0.93 13.85
CA LEU A 154 -7.14 -1.43 14.78
C LEU A 154 -7.32 -0.76 16.15
N ASP A 155 -6.96 -1.47 17.21
CA ASP A 155 -6.87 -0.88 18.54
C ASP A 155 -5.63 0.05 18.66
N PRO A 156 -5.57 0.94 19.69
CA PRO A 156 -4.48 1.91 19.82
C PRO A 156 -3.08 1.30 19.87
N LYS A 157 -2.92 0.11 20.46
CA LYS A 157 -1.64 -0.59 20.52
C LYS A 157 -1.21 -1.05 19.12
N GLN A 158 -2.13 -1.69 18.39
CA GLN A 158 -1.89 -2.14 17.02
C GLN A 158 -1.60 -0.97 16.08
N VAL A 159 -2.30 0.17 16.24
CA VAL A 159 -2.01 1.40 15.48
C VAL A 159 -0.56 1.85 15.70
N THR A 160 -0.10 1.86 16.94
CA THR A 160 1.30 2.23 17.26
C THR A 160 2.30 1.28 16.62
N GLU A 161 2.02 -0.02 16.64
CA GLU A 161 2.88 -1.04 16.01
C GLU A 161 2.93 -0.90 14.48
N ILE A 162 1.79 -0.67 13.84
CA ILE A 162 1.72 -0.45 12.37
C ILE A 162 2.45 0.84 11.99
N ARG A 163 2.33 1.91 12.77
CA ARG A 163 3.08 3.16 12.54
C ARG A 163 4.60 2.94 12.59
N ALA A 164 5.07 2.20 13.59
CA ALA A 164 6.49 1.87 13.70
C ALA A 164 6.96 1.06 12.49
N LEU A 165 6.15 0.10 12.04
CA LEU A 165 6.41 -0.68 10.84
C LEU A 165 6.51 0.22 9.61
N ILE A 166 5.54 1.11 9.36
CA ILE A 166 5.55 2.03 8.21
C ILE A 166 6.78 2.94 8.23
N LYS A 167 7.16 3.48 9.39
CA LYS A 167 8.39 4.28 9.53
C LYS A 167 9.65 3.49 9.17
N ASN A 168 9.70 2.22 9.55
CA ASN A 168 10.84 1.37 9.21
C ASN A 168 10.91 1.10 7.70
N LEU A 169 9.76 0.81 7.07
CA LEU A 169 9.66 0.63 5.62
C LEU A 169 10.09 1.87 4.83
N GLY A 170 9.79 3.07 5.35
CA GLY A 170 10.21 4.34 4.74
C GLY A 170 11.72 4.58 4.69
N LYS A 171 12.54 3.76 5.36
CA LYS A 171 14.01 3.82 5.24
C LYS A 171 14.53 3.23 3.93
N GLU A 172 13.80 2.29 3.35
CA GLU A 172 14.21 1.56 2.14
C GLU A 172 13.27 1.82 0.96
N HIS A 173 12.09 2.40 1.21
CA HIS A 173 11.03 2.56 0.20
C HIS A 173 10.43 3.97 0.26
N THR A 174 9.91 4.44 -0.86
CA THR A 174 8.95 5.55 -0.88
C THR A 174 7.59 5.03 -0.45
N VAL A 175 6.94 5.68 0.52
CA VAL A 175 5.66 5.22 1.05
C VAL A 175 4.57 6.25 0.84
N ILE A 176 3.45 5.84 0.29
CA ILE A 176 2.23 6.63 0.19
C ILE A 176 1.19 5.94 1.06
N LEU A 177 0.62 6.65 2.03
CA LEU A 177 -0.46 6.11 2.83
C LEU A 177 -1.67 7.03 2.80
N SER A 178 -2.86 6.46 2.67
CA SER A 178 -4.11 7.19 2.83
C SER A 178 -4.58 7.12 4.27
N SER A 179 -5.18 8.20 4.76
CA SER A 179 -5.91 8.24 6.03
C SER A 179 -6.93 9.37 6.04
N HIS A 180 -7.93 9.26 6.89
CA HIS A 180 -8.86 10.34 7.21
C HIS A 180 -8.56 10.97 8.59
N ILE A 181 -7.49 10.53 9.27
CA ILE A 181 -7.11 10.94 10.63
C ILE A 181 -5.79 11.70 10.59
N LEU A 182 -5.84 13.02 10.79
CA LEU A 182 -4.66 13.90 10.76
C LEU A 182 -3.58 13.48 11.77
N SER A 183 -3.97 13.13 13.00
CA SER A 183 -3.02 12.73 14.03
C SER A 183 -2.26 11.44 13.71
N GLU A 184 -2.76 10.61 12.80
CA GLU A 184 -2.04 9.43 12.34
C GLU A 184 -0.97 9.78 11.32
N VAL A 185 -1.32 10.55 10.29
CA VAL A 185 -0.37 10.90 9.23
C VAL A 185 0.72 11.85 9.73
N SER A 186 0.39 12.81 10.62
CA SER A 186 1.38 13.76 11.17
C SER A 186 2.48 13.09 12.01
N GLN A 187 2.24 11.91 12.54
CA GLN A 187 3.24 11.17 13.33
C GLN A 187 4.16 10.28 12.47
N ILE A 188 3.79 9.99 11.23
CA ILE A 188 4.50 9.04 10.36
C ILE A 188 5.13 9.77 9.18
N CYS A 189 4.40 10.71 8.57
CA CYS A 189 4.72 11.26 7.26
C CYS A 189 5.66 12.46 7.33
N ASN A 190 6.53 12.57 6.33
CA ASN A 190 7.36 13.75 6.10
C ASN A 190 6.52 14.91 5.54
N ARG A 191 5.52 14.57 4.72
CA ARG A 191 4.63 15.52 4.05
C ARG A 191 3.21 14.96 3.98
N VAL A 192 2.23 15.87 3.97
CA VAL A 192 0.81 15.52 3.85
C VAL A 192 0.22 16.24 2.65
N ILE A 193 -0.45 15.48 1.78
CA ILE A 193 -1.27 15.99 0.67
C ILE A 193 -2.73 15.91 1.14
N ILE A 194 -3.41 17.04 1.17
CA ILE A 194 -4.81 17.09 1.61
C ILE A 194 -5.70 17.12 0.38
N ILE A 195 -6.66 16.17 0.32
CA ILE A 195 -7.64 16.10 -0.75
C ILE A 195 -9.06 16.28 -0.19
N ASN A 196 -9.85 17.10 -0.87
CA ASN A 196 -11.27 17.28 -0.56
C ASN A 196 -12.07 17.42 -1.85
N LYS A 197 -13.18 16.69 -1.96
CA LYS A 197 -14.08 16.71 -3.15
C LYS A 197 -13.30 16.57 -4.47
N GLY A 198 -12.32 15.68 -4.48
CA GLY A 198 -11.49 15.36 -5.65
C GLY A 198 -10.44 16.40 -6.01
N LYS A 199 -10.15 17.39 -5.17
CA LYS A 199 -9.14 18.42 -5.38
C LYS A 199 -8.14 18.45 -4.24
N ILE A 200 -6.89 18.77 -4.55
CA ILE A 200 -5.84 19.07 -3.54
C ILE A 200 -6.09 20.50 -3.03
N ILE A 201 -5.98 20.69 -1.71
CA ILE A 201 -6.20 21.98 -1.02
C ILE A 201 -4.96 22.36 -0.22
#